data_79d2c2b50baa9e3a37baeef64d1167a8
#
_entry.id   79d2c2b50baa9e3a37baeef64d1167a8
#
_cell.length_a   1.000
_cell.length_b   1.000
_cell.length_c   1.000
_cell.angle_alpha   90.00
_cell.angle_beta   90.00
_cell.angle_gamma   90.00
#
_symmetry.space_group_name_H-M   'P 1'
#
loop_
_entity.id
_entity.type
_entity.pdbx_description
1 polymer ?
#
loop_
_entity_poly.entity_id
_entity_poly.type
_entity_poly.pdbx_seq_one_letter_code
_entity_poly.pdbx_strand_id
1 'polypeptide(L)'
;MIEMKGISKTYRIRKREAGIGSAVKALFTRDYTKIHALKEMSFTIPDGQIVGYIGPNGAGKSTTIKILSGILRPDSGECTVNGMVPWEDRKKYVSKLGVVFGQRSQLWWDVPVIESFQLLRDIYRVERGEFQSNLRRLTEQLDLQPFLNAPVRLLSLGQRMRCEIAASLLHSPEILFLDEPTIGLDAVSKLKVREFIQSENRERKLTVILTTHDMQDIDALCHRVLLIGKGQLLLDGSIEEIRAMAGENLSTEESVADLYRRFGI
;
A
#
# COMPACT_ATOMS: atom_id res chain seq x y z
N MET A 1 -16.33 -0.32 1.51
CA MET A 1 -15.96 -0.45 2.95
C MET A 1 -14.97 -1.58 3.12
N ILE A 2 -13.92 -1.37 3.93
CA ILE A 2 -12.90 -2.38 4.28
C ILE A 2 -13.10 -2.75 5.75
N GLU A 3 -13.20 -4.02 6.07
CA GLU A 3 -13.32 -4.52 7.44
C GLU A 3 -12.28 -5.61 7.69
N MET A 4 -11.55 -5.49 8.79
CA MET A 4 -10.70 -6.52 9.35
C MET A 4 -11.13 -6.81 10.79
N LYS A 5 -11.30 -8.08 11.15
CA LYS A 5 -11.75 -8.51 12.50
C LYS A 5 -10.86 -9.64 13.00
N GLY A 6 -10.05 -9.37 14.01
CA GLY A 6 -9.20 -10.35 14.69
C GLY A 6 -8.16 -11.02 13.79
N ILE A 7 -7.68 -10.32 12.75
CA ILE A 7 -6.73 -10.89 11.79
C ILE A 7 -5.39 -11.15 12.45
N SER A 8 -4.96 -12.41 12.38
CA SER A 8 -3.63 -12.82 12.84
C SER A 8 -2.84 -13.49 11.72
N LYS A 9 -1.51 -13.24 11.72
CA LYS A 9 -0.58 -13.85 10.77
C LYS A 9 0.76 -14.14 11.40
N THR A 10 1.21 -15.39 11.31
CA THR A 10 2.49 -15.85 11.83
C THR A 10 3.33 -16.45 10.71
N TYR A 11 4.56 -15.96 10.56
CA TYR A 11 5.56 -16.57 9.68
C TYR A 11 6.42 -17.55 10.48
N ARG A 12 6.76 -18.66 9.84
CA ARG A 12 7.71 -19.67 10.38
C ARG A 12 9.01 -19.58 9.59
N ILE A 13 10.06 -19.09 10.22
CA ILE A 13 11.38 -18.97 9.59
C ILE A 13 12.27 -20.07 10.15
N ARG A 14 12.88 -20.87 9.26
CA ARG A 14 13.87 -21.86 9.68
C ARG A 14 15.11 -21.17 10.27
N LYS A 15 15.51 -21.56 11.47
CA LYS A 15 16.83 -21.20 12.00
C LYS A 15 17.90 -21.87 11.13
N ARG A 16 18.66 -21.07 10.39
CA ARG A 16 19.88 -21.54 9.72
C ARG A 16 21.07 -21.05 10.53
N GLU A 17 21.79 -21.97 11.15
CA GLU A 17 23.12 -21.68 11.68
C GLU A 17 24.11 -21.75 10.52
N ALA A 18 25.08 -20.84 10.48
CA ALA A 18 26.11 -20.84 9.44
C ALA A 18 27.09 -22.00 9.65
N GLY A 19 27.30 -22.80 8.61
CA GLY A 19 28.27 -23.94 8.63
C GLY A 19 27.78 -25.16 7.88
N ILE A 20 28.70 -25.89 7.21
CA ILE A 20 28.36 -27.06 6.40
C ILE A 20 27.79 -28.20 7.24
N GLY A 21 28.25 -28.39 8.49
CA GLY A 21 27.72 -29.36 9.43
C GLY A 21 26.30 -29.06 9.93
N SER A 22 25.93 -27.79 10.01
CA SER A 22 24.58 -27.35 10.36
C SER A 22 23.56 -27.56 9.24
N ALA A 23 24.00 -27.53 7.98
CA ALA A 23 23.16 -27.82 6.83
C ALA A 23 22.65 -29.26 6.81
N VAL A 24 23.47 -30.22 7.20
CA VAL A 24 23.07 -31.63 7.32
C VAL A 24 22.15 -31.83 8.54
N LYS A 25 22.45 -31.20 9.68
CA LYS A 25 21.60 -31.25 10.88
C LYS A 25 20.22 -30.58 10.64
N ALA A 26 20.17 -29.53 9.82
CA ALA A 26 18.93 -28.83 9.44
C ALA A 26 17.97 -29.66 8.56
N LEU A 27 18.43 -30.73 7.93
CA LEU A 27 17.57 -31.69 7.22
C LEU A 27 16.76 -32.56 8.21
N PHE A 28 17.24 -32.75 9.43
CA PHE A 28 16.62 -33.60 10.45
C PHE A 28 15.99 -32.85 11.62
N THR A 29 16.36 -31.57 11.84
CA THR A 29 15.77 -30.72 12.88
C THR A 29 14.83 -29.69 12.30
N ARG A 30 13.58 -29.68 12.78
CA ARG A 30 12.53 -28.73 12.36
C ARG A 30 12.45 -27.52 13.33
N ASP A 31 13.59 -26.86 13.58
CA ASP A 31 13.59 -25.66 14.42
C ASP A 31 13.13 -24.45 13.63
N TYR A 32 11.98 -23.89 14.02
CA TYR A 32 11.40 -22.70 13.43
C TYR A 32 11.29 -21.58 14.46
N THR A 33 11.70 -20.39 14.08
CA THR A 33 11.33 -19.17 14.81
C THR A 33 9.97 -18.72 14.29
N LYS A 34 9.01 -18.50 15.19
CA LYS A 34 7.71 -17.93 14.86
C LYS A 34 7.80 -16.40 14.95
N ILE A 35 7.44 -15.72 13.88
CA ILE A 35 7.31 -14.25 13.83
C ILE A 35 5.83 -13.93 13.68
N HIS A 36 5.23 -13.36 14.73
CA HIS A 36 3.85 -12.90 14.72
C HIS A 36 3.81 -11.54 14.02
N ALA A 37 3.49 -11.54 12.71
CA ALA A 37 3.44 -10.34 11.91
C ALA A 37 2.17 -9.51 12.16
N LEU A 38 1.04 -10.18 12.43
CA LEU A 38 -0.21 -9.55 12.88
C LEU A 38 -0.79 -10.35 14.05
N LYS A 39 -1.39 -9.64 15.02
CA LYS A 39 -1.98 -10.18 16.24
C LYS A 39 -3.35 -9.52 16.47
N GLU A 40 -4.40 -10.23 16.10
CA GLU A 40 -5.80 -9.80 16.30
C GLU A 40 -6.10 -8.39 15.76
N MET A 41 -5.50 -8.04 14.61
CA MET A 41 -5.68 -6.75 13.96
C MET A 41 -7.15 -6.55 13.58
N SER A 42 -7.74 -5.45 14.05
CA SER A 42 -9.14 -5.10 13.79
C SER A 42 -9.28 -3.62 13.49
N PHE A 43 -9.91 -3.30 12.36
CA PHE A 43 -10.30 -1.94 12.00
C PHE A 43 -11.34 -1.95 10.88
N THR A 44 -12.01 -0.82 10.68
CA THR A 44 -12.96 -0.61 9.59
C THR A 44 -12.65 0.70 8.88
N ILE A 45 -12.63 0.71 7.55
CA ILE A 45 -12.44 1.91 6.72
C ILE A 45 -13.68 2.08 5.85
N PRO A 46 -14.45 3.16 6.01
CA PRO A 46 -15.54 3.54 5.12
C PRO A 46 -15.07 3.84 3.70
N ASP A 47 -15.98 3.74 2.73
CA ASP A 47 -15.68 4.09 1.35
C ASP A 47 -15.35 5.58 1.21
N GLY A 48 -14.49 5.91 0.24
CA GLY A 48 -14.11 7.28 -0.08
C GLY A 48 -13.18 7.96 0.94
N GLN A 49 -12.61 7.25 1.89
CA GLN A 49 -11.61 7.79 2.82
C GLN A 49 -10.19 7.60 2.30
N ILE A 50 -9.31 8.57 2.57
CA ILE A 50 -7.85 8.39 2.53
C ILE A 50 -7.38 8.15 3.96
N VAL A 51 -6.80 6.99 4.21
CA VAL A 51 -6.34 6.57 5.54
C VAL A 51 -4.84 6.32 5.51
N GLY A 52 -4.13 6.98 6.43
CA GLY A 52 -2.72 6.72 6.70
C GLY A 52 -2.56 5.45 7.53
N TYR A 53 -1.79 4.49 7.04
CA TYR A 53 -1.47 3.24 7.74
C TYR A 53 0.00 3.25 8.12
N ILE A 54 0.32 3.77 9.31
CA ILE A 54 1.68 4.08 9.73
C ILE A 54 2.18 3.18 10.84
N GLY A 55 3.49 2.92 10.82
CA GLY A 55 4.14 2.07 11.80
C GLY A 55 5.63 1.90 11.51
N PRO A 56 6.45 1.52 12.50
CA PRO A 56 7.87 1.26 12.27
C PRO A 56 8.09 0.05 11.34
N ASN A 57 9.32 -0.15 10.94
CA ASN A 57 9.69 -1.33 10.16
C ASN A 57 9.41 -2.59 10.96
N GLY A 58 8.78 -3.57 10.31
CA GLY A 58 8.36 -4.80 10.98
C GLY A 58 7.03 -4.71 11.75
N ALA A 59 6.35 -3.55 11.77
CA ALA A 59 5.05 -3.39 12.46
C ALA A 59 3.90 -4.21 11.83
N GLY A 60 4.07 -4.73 10.61
CA GLY A 60 3.04 -5.51 9.93
C GLY A 60 2.41 -4.85 8.71
N LYS A 61 2.81 -3.60 8.35
CA LYS A 61 2.23 -2.83 7.23
C LYS A 61 2.08 -3.65 5.94
N SER A 62 3.18 -4.09 5.39
CA SER A 62 3.17 -4.86 4.13
C SER A 62 2.44 -6.21 4.25
N THR A 63 2.36 -6.81 5.46
CA THR A 63 1.57 -8.02 5.69
C THR A 63 0.08 -7.71 5.59
N THR A 64 -0.37 -6.62 6.19
CA THR A 64 -1.76 -6.15 6.10
C THR A 64 -2.13 -5.84 4.65
N ILE A 65 -1.31 -5.06 3.93
CA ILE A 65 -1.56 -4.75 2.52
C ILE A 65 -1.63 -6.03 1.66
N LYS A 66 -0.77 -7.03 1.91
CA LYS A 66 -0.83 -8.31 1.20
C LYS A 66 -2.09 -9.11 1.51
N ILE A 67 -2.62 -9.04 2.72
CA ILE A 67 -3.90 -9.69 3.08
C ILE A 67 -5.05 -8.94 2.40
N LEU A 68 -5.10 -7.62 2.54
CA LEU A 68 -6.11 -6.78 1.90
C LEU A 68 -6.08 -6.87 0.37
N SER A 69 -4.92 -7.08 -0.26
CA SER A 69 -4.81 -7.29 -1.71
C SER A 69 -5.05 -8.74 -2.16
N GLY A 70 -5.43 -9.64 -1.25
CA GLY A 70 -5.68 -11.06 -1.56
C GLY A 70 -4.44 -11.86 -1.97
N ILE A 71 -3.23 -11.31 -1.75
CA ILE A 71 -1.96 -12.01 -2.01
C ILE A 71 -1.67 -13.02 -0.89
N LEU A 72 -2.08 -12.69 0.33
CA LEU A 72 -1.80 -13.49 1.52
C LEU A 72 -3.10 -13.82 2.25
N ARG A 73 -3.27 -15.09 2.63
CA ARG A 73 -4.35 -15.50 3.52
C ARG A 73 -3.90 -15.40 4.98
N PRO A 74 -4.71 -14.82 5.88
CA PRO A 74 -4.44 -14.81 7.32
C PRO A 74 -4.51 -16.22 7.92
N ASP A 75 -3.99 -16.39 9.12
CA ASP A 75 -4.07 -17.65 9.88
C ASP A 75 -5.39 -17.74 10.65
N SER A 76 -5.94 -16.59 11.08
CA SER A 76 -7.24 -16.46 11.74
C SER A 76 -7.84 -15.07 11.53
N GLY A 77 -9.12 -14.92 11.88
CA GLY A 77 -9.90 -13.69 11.75
C GLY A 77 -10.63 -13.60 10.41
N GLU A 78 -11.39 -12.52 10.24
CA GLU A 78 -12.23 -12.25 9.09
C GLU A 78 -11.79 -10.94 8.40
N CYS A 79 -11.83 -10.93 7.08
CA CYS A 79 -11.55 -9.74 6.28
C CYS A 79 -12.52 -9.65 5.12
N THR A 80 -13.19 -8.51 4.99
CA THR A 80 -14.01 -8.20 3.83
C THR A 80 -13.64 -6.84 3.26
N VAL A 81 -13.66 -6.74 1.95
CA VAL A 81 -13.43 -5.53 1.19
C VAL A 81 -14.55 -5.40 0.16
N ASN A 82 -15.39 -4.38 0.30
CA ASN A 82 -16.61 -4.21 -0.49
C ASN A 82 -17.48 -5.48 -0.49
N GLY A 83 -17.61 -6.12 0.67
CA GLY A 83 -18.38 -7.35 0.86
C GLY A 83 -17.75 -8.62 0.26
N MET A 84 -16.52 -8.53 -0.28
CA MET A 84 -15.80 -9.68 -0.83
C MET A 84 -14.66 -10.09 0.10
N VAL A 85 -14.44 -11.40 0.24
CA VAL A 85 -13.29 -11.95 0.93
C VAL A 85 -12.09 -11.95 -0.04
N PRO A 86 -10.98 -11.25 0.24
CA PRO A 86 -9.90 -10.98 -0.72
C PRO A 86 -9.26 -12.22 -1.36
N TRP A 87 -9.27 -13.37 -0.70
CA TRP A 87 -8.63 -14.61 -1.16
C TRP A 87 -9.60 -15.67 -1.71
N GLU A 88 -10.93 -15.44 -1.69
CA GLU A 88 -11.92 -16.41 -2.18
C GLU A 88 -12.18 -16.26 -3.69
N ASP A 89 -12.75 -15.15 -4.14
CA ASP A 89 -12.94 -14.86 -5.57
C ASP A 89 -11.92 -13.83 -6.04
N ARG A 90 -10.66 -14.23 -6.03
CA ARG A 90 -9.53 -13.35 -6.29
C ARG A 90 -9.63 -12.60 -7.63
N LYS A 91 -10.11 -13.26 -8.70
CA LYS A 91 -10.17 -12.64 -10.02
C LYS A 91 -11.16 -11.46 -10.05
N LYS A 92 -12.33 -11.64 -9.47
CA LYS A 92 -13.35 -10.60 -9.35
C LYS A 92 -12.91 -9.51 -8.38
N TYR A 93 -12.25 -9.89 -7.29
CA TYR A 93 -11.75 -8.97 -6.28
C TYR A 93 -10.67 -8.04 -6.85
N VAL A 94 -9.64 -8.60 -7.49
CA VAL A 94 -8.49 -7.83 -8.01
C VAL A 94 -8.91 -6.85 -9.12
N SER A 95 -9.99 -7.13 -9.88
CA SER A 95 -10.49 -6.18 -10.88
C SER A 95 -11.06 -4.89 -10.29
N LYS A 96 -11.30 -4.83 -8.98
CA LYS A 96 -11.80 -3.64 -8.27
C LYS A 96 -10.74 -2.95 -7.42
N LEU A 97 -9.50 -3.42 -7.50
CA LEU A 97 -8.41 -3.01 -6.64
C LEU A 97 -7.22 -2.51 -7.45
N GLY A 98 -6.74 -1.31 -7.14
CA GLY A 98 -5.43 -0.80 -7.54
C GLY A 98 -4.41 -1.02 -6.41
N VAL A 99 -3.21 -1.45 -6.76
CA VAL A 99 -2.12 -1.60 -5.78
C VAL A 99 -0.83 -1.06 -6.38
N VAL A 100 -0.12 -0.23 -5.64
CA VAL A 100 1.24 0.20 -5.95
C VAL A 100 2.16 -0.23 -4.81
N PHE A 101 3.15 -1.06 -5.13
CA PHE A 101 4.19 -1.46 -4.18
C PHE A 101 5.46 -0.65 -4.48
N GLY A 102 5.93 0.18 -3.55
CA GLY A 102 7.04 1.10 -3.78
C GLY A 102 8.33 0.47 -4.30
N GLN A 103 8.58 -0.80 -3.97
CA GLN A 103 9.79 -1.52 -4.38
C GLN A 103 9.57 -2.52 -5.54
N ARG A 104 8.36 -2.64 -6.04
CA ARG A 104 8.03 -3.60 -7.12
C ARG A 104 7.28 -2.89 -8.22
N SER A 105 7.78 -3.05 -9.46
CA SER A 105 7.11 -2.53 -10.64
C SER A 105 6.10 -3.54 -11.17
N GLN A 106 4.92 -3.05 -11.55
CA GLN A 106 3.97 -3.79 -12.38
C GLN A 106 4.17 -3.50 -13.88
N LEU A 107 5.02 -2.52 -14.19
CA LEU A 107 5.39 -2.19 -15.57
C LEU A 107 6.53 -3.09 -16.06
N TRP A 108 6.52 -3.42 -17.32
CA TRP A 108 7.56 -4.23 -17.95
C TRP A 108 8.79 -3.40 -18.24
N TRP A 109 9.92 -3.83 -17.72
CA TRP A 109 11.17 -3.04 -17.64
C TRP A 109 11.73 -2.58 -18.99
N ASP A 110 11.69 -3.47 -20.00
CA ASP A 110 12.33 -3.24 -21.29
C ASP A 110 11.39 -2.72 -22.40
N VAL A 111 10.11 -2.57 -22.12
CA VAL A 111 9.13 -2.10 -23.10
C VAL A 111 8.67 -0.67 -22.78
N PRO A 112 8.16 0.07 -23.78
CA PRO A 112 7.54 1.37 -23.59
C PRO A 112 6.40 1.33 -22.57
N VAL A 113 6.22 2.41 -21.80
CA VAL A 113 5.15 2.52 -20.81
C VAL A 113 3.77 2.22 -21.41
N ILE A 114 3.51 2.75 -22.61
CA ILE A 114 2.22 2.55 -23.28
C ILE A 114 1.92 1.08 -23.59
N GLU A 115 2.94 0.29 -23.91
CA GLU A 115 2.77 -1.16 -24.13
C GLU A 115 2.43 -1.88 -22.81
N SER A 116 3.07 -1.50 -21.71
CA SER A 116 2.70 -2.00 -20.39
C SER A 116 1.23 -1.66 -20.06
N PHE A 117 0.77 -0.46 -20.37
CA PHE A 117 -0.62 -0.06 -20.16
C PHE A 117 -1.60 -0.85 -21.04
N GLN A 118 -1.24 -1.12 -22.30
CA GLN A 118 -2.06 -1.95 -23.19
C GLN A 118 -2.16 -3.39 -22.67
N LEU A 119 -1.06 -3.94 -22.18
CA LEU A 119 -1.05 -5.26 -21.59
C LEU A 119 -1.94 -5.34 -20.33
N LEU A 120 -1.90 -4.30 -19.48
CA LEU A 120 -2.77 -4.20 -18.30
C LEU A 120 -4.25 -4.10 -18.71
N ARG A 121 -4.58 -3.32 -19.76
CA ARG A 121 -5.93 -3.31 -20.34
C ARG A 121 -6.42 -4.73 -20.63
N ASP A 122 -5.59 -5.54 -21.29
CA ASP A 122 -5.97 -6.90 -21.70
C ASP A 122 -6.06 -7.84 -20.48
N ILE A 123 -5.16 -7.72 -19.51
CA ILE A 123 -5.20 -8.48 -18.25
C ILE A 123 -6.48 -8.19 -17.47
N TYR A 124 -6.83 -6.91 -17.30
CA TYR A 124 -8.03 -6.48 -16.58
C TYR A 124 -9.30 -6.50 -17.45
N ARG A 125 -9.16 -6.77 -18.76
CA ARG A 125 -10.27 -6.81 -19.73
C ARG A 125 -11.04 -5.49 -19.79
N VAL A 126 -10.33 -4.38 -19.71
CA VAL A 126 -10.92 -3.05 -19.80
C VAL A 126 -11.42 -2.81 -21.23
N GLU A 127 -12.65 -2.32 -21.35
CA GLU A 127 -13.22 -1.97 -22.65
C GLU A 127 -12.37 -0.87 -23.34
N ARG A 128 -12.25 -0.91 -24.66
CA ARG A 128 -11.35 -0.04 -25.42
C ARG A 128 -11.65 1.45 -25.22
N GLY A 129 -12.93 1.82 -25.19
CA GLY A 129 -13.35 3.22 -25.02
C GLY A 129 -13.06 3.71 -23.60
N GLU A 130 -13.33 2.89 -22.60
CA GLU A 130 -13.00 3.17 -21.20
C GLU A 130 -11.49 3.31 -21.00
N PHE A 131 -10.71 2.39 -21.56
CA PHE A 131 -9.24 2.46 -21.50
C PHE A 131 -8.70 3.75 -22.10
N GLN A 132 -9.18 4.15 -23.30
CA GLN A 132 -8.74 5.39 -23.96
C GLN A 132 -9.08 6.62 -23.14
N SER A 133 -10.28 6.66 -22.54
CA SER A 133 -10.70 7.74 -21.64
C SER A 133 -9.82 7.84 -20.41
N ASN A 134 -9.58 6.70 -19.72
CA ASN A 134 -8.72 6.64 -18.55
C ASN A 134 -7.27 6.98 -18.89
N LEU A 135 -6.75 6.44 -19.99
CA LEU A 135 -5.38 6.75 -20.44
C LEU A 135 -5.17 8.24 -20.67
N ARG A 136 -6.11 8.91 -21.38
CA ARG A 136 -6.05 10.35 -21.62
C ARG A 136 -6.03 11.13 -20.31
N ARG A 137 -7.01 10.89 -19.44
CA ARG A 137 -7.15 11.55 -18.13
C ARG A 137 -5.89 11.37 -17.27
N LEU A 138 -5.44 10.13 -17.12
CA LEU A 138 -4.24 9.81 -16.31
C LEU A 138 -2.95 10.40 -16.91
N THR A 139 -2.85 10.44 -18.23
CA THR A 139 -1.72 11.06 -18.93
C THR A 139 -1.67 12.57 -18.67
N GLU A 140 -2.80 13.24 -18.71
CA GLU A 140 -2.91 14.69 -18.43
C GLU A 140 -2.62 14.99 -16.96
N GLN A 141 -3.29 14.31 -16.04
CA GLN A 141 -3.18 14.59 -14.59
C GLN A 141 -1.80 14.25 -14.00
N LEU A 142 -1.13 13.24 -14.53
CA LEU A 142 0.19 12.79 -14.05
C LEU A 142 1.35 13.23 -14.96
N ASP A 143 1.11 14.06 -16.00
CA ASP A 143 2.10 14.51 -16.99
C ASP A 143 2.91 13.34 -17.58
N LEU A 144 2.24 12.33 -18.11
CA LEU A 144 2.92 11.13 -18.62
C LEU A 144 3.34 11.27 -20.09
N GLN A 145 2.79 12.21 -20.84
CA GLN A 145 2.97 12.36 -22.29
C GLN A 145 4.43 12.29 -22.75
N PRO A 146 5.42 12.94 -22.07
CA PRO A 146 6.80 12.94 -22.56
C PRO A 146 7.49 11.57 -22.53
N PHE A 147 6.99 10.62 -21.74
CA PHE A 147 7.65 9.34 -21.51
C PHE A 147 6.79 8.10 -21.76
N LEU A 148 5.57 8.26 -22.29
CA LEU A 148 4.71 7.12 -22.66
C LEU A 148 5.39 6.15 -23.61
N ASN A 149 6.17 6.66 -24.56
CA ASN A 149 6.88 5.86 -25.56
C ASN A 149 8.30 5.44 -25.12
N ALA A 150 8.74 5.84 -23.93
CA ALA A 150 10.04 5.45 -23.41
C ALA A 150 9.98 4.10 -22.67
N PRO A 151 11.00 3.23 -22.83
CA PRO A 151 11.14 2.04 -22.00
C PRO A 151 11.20 2.38 -20.52
N VAL A 152 10.53 1.59 -19.68
CA VAL A 152 10.41 1.85 -18.23
C VAL A 152 11.77 2.01 -17.53
N ARG A 153 12.79 1.26 -17.97
CA ARG A 153 14.16 1.34 -17.45
C ARG A 153 14.85 2.70 -17.62
N LEU A 154 14.37 3.54 -18.53
CA LEU A 154 14.95 4.86 -18.78
C LEU A 154 14.28 5.98 -17.93
N LEU A 155 13.21 5.65 -17.20
CA LEU A 155 12.50 6.62 -16.39
C LEU A 155 13.23 6.90 -15.07
N SER A 156 13.18 8.16 -14.63
CA SER A 156 13.52 8.49 -13.25
C SER A 156 12.56 7.81 -12.28
N LEU A 157 12.94 7.72 -11.01
CA LEU A 157 12.08 7.11 -9.98
C LEU A 157 10.72 7.80 -9.91
N GLY A 158 10.68 9.15 -9.95
CA GLY A 158 9.42 9.92 -9.92
C GLY A 158 8.57 9.72 -11.18
N GLN A 159 9.19 9.67 -12.37
CA GLN A 159 8.48 9.36 -13.61
C GLN A 159 7.88 7.94 -13.57
N ARG A 160 8.68 6.97 -13.11
CA ARG A 160 8.22 5.59 -12.97
C ARG A 160 7.07 5.49 -11.98
N MET A 161 7.16 6.14 -10.81
CA MET A 161 6.09 6.10 -9.81
C MET A 161 4.77 6.68 -10.36
N ARG A 162 4.83 7.79 -11.10
CA ARG A 162 3.63 8.34 -11.76
C ARG A 162 3.01 7.34 -12.76
N CYS A 163 3.85 6.62 -13.51
CA CYS A 163 3.37 5.55 -14.40
C CYS A 163 2.79 4.35 -13.62
N GLU A 164 3.38 3.96 -12.49
CA GLU A 164 2.87 2.89 -11.62
C GLU A 164 1.48 3.23 -11.06
N ILE A 165 1.31 4.47 -10.59
CA ILE A 165 0.02 4.96 -10.10
C ILE A 165 -1.00 4.96 -11.25
N ALA A 166 -0.65 5.48 -12.43
CA ALA A 166 -1.53 5.43 -13.59
C ALA A 166 -1.91 3.98 -13.95
N ALA A 167 -0.94 3.08 -14.02
CA ALA A 167 -1.16 1.66 -14.30
C ALA A 167 -2.16 1.02 -13.35
N SER A 168 -2.08 1.35 -12.05
CA SER A 168 -2.99 0.83 -11.03
C SER A 168 -4.43 1.35 -11.12
N LEU A 169 -4.67 2.40 -11.92
CA LEU A 169 -5.97 3.06 -12.07
C LEU A 169 -6.60 2.90 -13.47
N LEU A 170 -5.92 2.26 -14.42
CA LEU A 170 -6.41 2.09 -15.80
C LEU A 170 -7.74 1.34 -15.87
N HIS A 171 -8.01 0.45 -14.94
CA HIS A 171 -9.22 -0.37 -14.86
C HIS A 171 -10.29 0.19 -13.91
N SER A 172 -10.17 1.47 -13.54
CA SER A 172 -11.14 2.17 -12.68
C SER A 172 -11.43 1.47 -11.35
N PRO A 173 -10.43 1.13 -10.53
CA PRO A 173 -10.67 0.45 -9.25
C PRO A 173 -11.46 1.34 -8.27
N GLU A 174 -12.14 0.70 -7.31
CA GLU A 174 -12.86 1.35 -6.21
C GLU A 174 -11.94 1.65 -5.01
N ILE A 175 -10.82 0.93 -4.90
CA ILE A 175 -9.87 0.99 -3.79
C ILE A 175 -8.45 1.02 -4.33
N LEU A 176 -7.60 1.84 -3.71
CA LEU A 176 -6.18 1.96 -4.04
C LEU A 176 -5.32 1.74 -2.80
N PHE A 177 -4.42 0.79 -2.86
CA PHE A 177 -3.37 0.59 -1.86
C PHE A 177 -2.06 1.14 -2.38
N LEU A 178 -1.46 2.05 -1.62
CA LEU A 178 -0.19 2.70 -1.91
C LEU A 178 0.81 2.36 -0.82
N ASP A 179 1.79 1.52 -1.14
CA ASP A 179 2.86 1.15 -0.21
C ASP A 179 4.11 2.00 -0.51
N GLU A 180 4.30 3.06 0.27
CA GLU A 180 5.39 4.03 0.17
C GLU A 180 5.53 4.71 -1.22
N PRO A 181 4.46 5.35 -1.76
CA PRO A 181 4.45 5.84 -3.14
C PRO A 181 5.35 7.06 -3.38
N THR A 182 5.83 7.71 -2.35
CA THR A 182 6.64 8.95 -2.45
C THR A 182 8.10 8.74 -2.04
N ILE A 183 8.47 7.51 -1.67
CA ILE A 183 9.84 7.22 -1.23
C ILE A 183 10.85 7.51 -2.33
N GLY A 184 11.89 8.30 -2.00
CA GLY A 184 12.97 8.63 -2.93
C GLY A 184 12.57 9.57 -4.07
N LEU A 185 11.37 10.13 -4.06
CA LEU A 185 10.95 11.14 -5.01
C LEU A 185 11.47 12.53 -4.62
N ASP A 186 11.73 13.35 -5.64
CA ASP A 186 11.96 14.79 -5.44
C ASP A 186 10.69 15.53 -5.02
N ALA A 187 10.84 16.76 -4.50
CA ALA A 187 9.74 17.55 -3.95
C ALA A 187 8.61 17.80 -4.98
N VAL A 188 8.95 18.04 -6.25
CA VAL A 188 7.97 18.31 -7.31
C VAL A 188 7.17 17.05 -7.62
N SER A 189 7.85 15.91 -7.73
CA SER A 189 7.20 14.61 -7.97
C SER A 189 6.29 14.21 -6.80
N LYS A 190 6.71 14.45 -5.54
CA LYS A 190 5.87 14.21 -4.36
C LYS A 190 4.60 15.06 -4.39
N LEU A 191 4.74 16.37 -4.67
CA LEU A 191 3.59 17.27 -4.74
C LEU A 191 2.56 16.81 -5.78
N LYS A 192 3.00 16.50 -7.00
CA LYS A 192 2.13 15.99 -8.06
C LYS A 192 1.39 14.70 -7.68
N VAL A 193 2.09 13.76 -7.05
CA VAL A 193 1.46 12.50 -6.59
C VAL A 193 0.40 12.80 -5.53
N ARG A 194 0.68 13.69 -4.57
CA ARG A 194 -0.28 14.09 -3.52
C ARG A 194 -1.52 14.75 -4.12
N GLU A 195 -1.35 15.76 -4.97
CA GLU A 195 -2.44 16.46 -5.65
C GLU A 195 -3.31 15.49 -6.46
N PHE A 196 -2.68 14.57 -7.19
CA PHE A 196 -3.38 13.56 -7.96
C PHE A 196 -4.22 12.61 -7.07
N ILE A 197 -3.65 12.09 -5.97
CA ILE A 197 -4.39 11.22 -5.04
C ILE A 197 -5.59 11.96 -4.42
N GLN A 198 -5.42 13.22 -4.04
CA GLN A 198 -6.52 14.05 -3.52
C GLN A 198 -7.62 14.26 -4.55
N SER A 199 -7.25 14.55 -5.82
CA SER A 199 -8.20 14.72 -6.92
C SER A 199 -9.02 13.45 -7.15
N GLU A 200 -8.35 12.29 -7.29
CA GLU A 200 -9.03 10.99 -7.47
C GLU A 200 -9.99 10.66 -6.32
N ASN A 201 -9.58 10.92 -5.08
CA ASN A 201 -10.45 10.71 -3.93
C ASN A 201 -11.66 11.65 -3.95
N ARG A 202 -11.46 12.94 -4.21
CA ARG A 202 -12.52 13.96 -4.23
C ARG A 202 -13.54 13.72 -5.34
N GLU A 203 -13.05 13.45 -6.56
CA GLU A 203 -13.87 13.34 -7.75
C GLU A 203 -14.54 11.99 -7.91
N ARG A 204 -13.83 10.91 -7.56
CA ARG A 204 -14.27 9.52 -7.78
C ARG A 204 -14.58 8.75 -6.51
N LYS A 205 -14.45 9.38 -5.35
CA LYS A 205 -14.63 8.73 -4.05
C LYS A 205 -13.76 7.48 -3.87
N LEU A 206 -12.55 7.51 -4.47
CA LEU A 206 -11.58 6.42 -4.38
C LEU A 206 -11.18 6.22 -2.93
N THR A 207 -11.36 5.02 -2.40
CA THR A 207 -10.86 4.67 -1.07
C THR A 207 -9.37 4.40 -1.14
N VAL A 208 -8.57 5.05 -0.30
CA VAL A 208 -7.10 4.92 -0.35
C VAL A 208 -6.55 4.49 1.00
N ILE A 209 -5.71 3.46 1.01
CA ILE A 209 -4.82 3.16 2.14
C ILE A 209 -3.39 3.50 1.72
N LEU A 210 -2.79 4.42 2.46
CA LEU A 210 -1.43 4.90 2.22
C LEU A 210 -0.51 4.43 3.34
N THR A 211 0.53 3.67 3.01
CA THR A 211 1.66 3.48 3.93
C THR A 211 2.77 4.45 3.57
N THR A 212 3.33 5.12 4.54
CA THR A 212 4.47 6.03 4.34
C THR A 212 5.27 6.21 5.63
N HIS A 213 6.52 6.60 5.49
CA HIS A 213 7.35 7.12 6.56
C HIS A 213 7.48 8.65 6.50
N ASP A 214 6.97 9.28 5.45
CA ASP A 214 6.97 10.72 5.29
C ASP A 214 5.70 11.31 5.90
N MET A 215 5.84 11.95 7.08
CA MET A 215 4.70 12.55 7.77
C MET A 215 4.07 13.70 6.99
N GLN A 216 4.80 14.33 6.07
CA GLN A 216 4.21 15.33 5.17
C GLN A 216 3.17 14.72 4.20
N ASP A 217 3.31 13.43 3.82
CA ASP A 217 2.28 12.74 3.06
C ASP A 217 1.02 12.54 3.89
N ILE A 218 1.21 12.18 5.17
CA ILE A 218 0.10 12.00 6.11
C ILE A 218 -0.64 13.32 6.32
N ASP A 219 0.09 14.41 6.62
CA ASP A 219 -0.50 15.74 6.83
C ASP A 219 -1.22 16.27 5.59
N ALA A 220 -0.70 15.97 4.39
CA ALA A 220 -1.29 16.43 3.15
C ALA A 220 -2.51 15.62 2.71
N LEU A 221 -2.52 14.31 2.93
CA LEU A 221 -3.48 13.40 2.31
C LEU A 221 -4.53 12.83 3.27
N CYS A 222 -4.16 12.60 4.53
CA CYS A 222 -4.94 11.79 5.44
C CYS A 222 -5.64 12.64 6.50
N HIS A 223 -6.93 12.40 6.72
CA HIS A 223 -7.64 12.92 7.89
C HIS A 223 -7.65 11.91 9.04
N ARG A 224 -7.48 10.63 8.73
CA ARG A 224 -7.50 9.52 9.67
C ARG A 224 -6.24 8.68 9.52
N VAL A 225 -5.71 8.24 10.64
CA VAL A 225 -4.50 7.44 10.73
C VAL A 225 -4.74 6.21 11.60
N LEU A 226 -4.30 5.07 11.11
CA LEU A 226 -4.18 3.82 11.85
C LEU A 226 -2.70 3.66 12.23
N LEU A 227 -2.40 3.87 13.51
CA LEU A 227 -1.06 3.71 14.06
C LEU A 227 -0.87 2.26 14.51
N ILE A 228 0.11 1.56 13.92
CA ILE A 228 0.35 0.16 14.24
C ILE A 228 1.75 -0.09 14.81
N GLY A 229 1.85 -1.10 15.68
CA GLY A 229 3.13 -1.52 16.23
C GLY A 229 3.11 -2.98 16.67
N LYS A 230 4.21 -3.69 16.48
CA LYS A 230 4.36 -5.12 16.86
C LYS A 230 3.23 -6.03 16.38
N GLY A 231 2.63 -5.70 15.23
CA GLY A 231 1.52 -6.43 14.61
C GLY A 231 0.13 -6.13 15.17
N GLN A 232 -0.04 -5.07 15.94
CA GLN A 232 -1.31 -4.65 16.55
C GLN A 232 -1.66 -3.22 16.18
N LEU A 233 -2.94 -2.90 16.18
CA LEU A 233 -3.45 -1.53 16.11
C LEU A 233 -3.23 -0.87 17.48
N LEU A 234 -2.52 0.24 17.50
CA LEU A 234 -2.22 1.00 18.72
C LEU A 234 -3.19 2.17 18.89
N LEU A 235 -3.52 2.83 17.78
CA LEU A 235 -4.40 3.98 17.75
C LEU A 235 -5.11 4.06 16.40
N ASP A 236 -6.37 4.46 16.43
CA ASP A 236 -7.22 4.75 15.28
C ASP A 236 -7.88 6.10 15.55
N GLY A 237 -7.45 7.14 14.84
CA GLY A 237 -7.94 8.49 15.10
C GLY A 237 -7.54 9.48 14.01
N SER A 238 -7.94 10.73 14.21
CA SER A 238 -7.54 11.84 13.35
C SER A 238 -6.11 12.30 13.66
N ILE A 239 -5.51 13.07 12.75
CA ILE A 239 -4.18 13.66 12.96
C ILE A 239 -4.23 14.63 14.15
N GLU A 240 -5.31 15.36 14.29
CA GLU A 240 -5.56 16.30 15.41
C GLU A 240 -5.59 15.56 16.75
N GLU A 241 -6.27 14.42 16.81
CA GLU A 241 -6.30 13.58 18.02
C GLU A 241 -4.91 13.03 18.36
N ILE A 242 -4.14 12.60 17.36
CA ILE A 242 -2.75 12.12 17.53
C ILE A 242 -1.86 13.23 18.12
N ARG A 243 -1.95 14.46 17.57
CA ARG A 243 -1.20 15.62 18.08
C ARG A 243 -1.61 15.99 19.49
N ALA A 244 -2.93 16.02 19.76
CA ALA A 244 -3.45 16.34 21.10
C ALA A 244 -3.00 15.34 22.17
N MET A 245 -2.91 14.04 21.82
CA MET A 245 -2.43 13.01 22.75
C MET A 245 -0.92 13.12 23.05
N ALA A 246 -0.12 13.59 22.11
CA ALA A 246 1.32 13.71 22.28
C ALA A 246 1.72 14.98 23.04
N GLY A 247 0.98 16.07 22.88
CA GLY A 247 1.22 17.38 23.53
C GLY A 247 1.07 18.54 22.57
N GLU A 248 0.71 19.71 23.11
CA GLU A 248 0.59 20.94 22.33
C GLU A 248 1.95 21.36 21.74
N ASN A 249 1.96 21.79 20.48
CA ASN A 249 3.12 22.29 19.73
C ASN A 249 4.09 21.26 19.15
N LEU A 250 3.74 19.97 19.09
CA LEU A 250 4.55 18.97 18.39
C LEU A 250 4.12 18.85 16.92
N SER A 251 5.08 18.63 16.02
CA SER A 251 4.80 18.19 14.65
C SER A 251 4.17 16.81 14.64
N THR A 252 3.54 16.42 13.54
CA THR A 252 2.98 15.05 13.39
C THR A 252 4.05 13.98 13.58
N GLU A 253 5.26 14.21 13.07
CA GLU A 253 6.39 13.29 13.23
C GLU A 253 6.80 13.12 14.68
N GLU A 254 6.94 14.23 15.43
CA GLU A 254 7.29 14.21 16.85
C GLU A 254 6.18 13.57 17.68
N SER A 255 4.91 13.84 17.36
CA SER A 255 3.75 13.25 18.01
C SER A 255 3.69 11.74 17.86
N VAL A 256 3.89 11.26 16.63
CA VAL A 256 3.96 9.83 16.32
C VAL A 256 5.14 9.16 17.02
N ALA A 257 6.31 9.80 17.03
CA ALA A 257 7.50 9.27 17.71
C ALA A 257 7.30 9.20 19.24
N ASP A 258 6.65 10.19 19.84
CA ASP A 258 6.32 10.20 21.27
C ASP A 258 5.33 9.09 21.63
N LEU A 259 4.27 8.92 20.84
CA LEU A 259 3.32 7.84 21.02
C LEU A 259 3.99 6.46 20.95
N TYR A 260 4.88 6.23 19.99
CA TYR A 260 5.62 4.95 19.93
C TYR A 260 6.44 4.70 21.18
N ARG A 261 7.14 5.70 21.73
CA ARG A 261 7.87 5.57 23.01
C ARG A 261 6.93 5.21 24.16
N ARG A 262 5.75 5.84 24.24
CA ARG A 262 4.73 5.53 25.27
C ARG A 262 4.18 4.10 25.15
N PHE A 263 4.06 3.59 23.92
CA PHE A 263 3.66 2.20 23.66
C PHE A 263 4.83 1.19 23.78
N GLY A 264 6.03 1.63 24.13
CA GLY A 264 7.20 0.78 24.31
C GLY A 264 7.71 0.17 23.00
N ILE A 265 7.63 0.94 21.93
CA ILE A 265 8.05 0.55 20.56
C ILE A 265 9.25 1.37 20.11
#